data_2cf1ec2b4965c3f6d0c72c4e34b4741b
#
_entry.id   2cf1ec2b4965c3f6d0c72c4e34b4741b
#
_cell.length_a   1.000
_cell.length_b   1.000
_cell.length_c   1.000
_cell.angle_alpha   90.00
_cell.angle_beta   90.00
_cell.angle_gamma   90.00
#
_symmetry.space_group_name_H-M   'P 1'
#
loop_
_entity.id
_entity.type
_entity.pdbx_description
1 polymer ?
#
loop_
_entity_poly.entity_id
_entity_poly.type
_entity_poly.pdbx_seq_one_letter_code
_entity_poly.pdbx_strand_id
1 'polypeptide(L)'
;NVGVQTPSKYLDMLGAEDWARLTTVSRQAIGASPLEMATDMKESNDWQDEMMGPALMQNYNLTVRGGTKYFTYYTGLGYVNQDGTIKGTNYQRYNAQFKSEYKRGWFTFGNNVVFSSQQNNPLYGFARGGYLGIILQSIPTLQKYDPTNEKGGYGKVYGDATDIPNPLGILDENLTRRTWNAYNAYINLYAEVKLPLGFKYRLNATPDLSFERNTSYENIYDFGLRNNAVSNMTEYRYQKNNFLIENLLTFDQTFGKHKISALLGYSYQNYHTRYILASGKGLPEGITEVGAATQDRMNDTWSKESALTSIISRVFYSYDNRYLITATYRRDGSSKFAKENRYGHF
;
A
#
# COMPACT_ATOMS: atom_id res chain seq x y z
N ASN A 1 -20.74 -8.78 2.90
CA ASN A 1 -20.78 -8.99 1.45
C ASN A 1 -19.77 -10.04 1.07
N VAL A 2 -20.17 -10.98 0.20
CA VAL A 2 -19.31 -11.97 -0.45
C VAL A 2 -19.55 -11.83 -1.94
N GLY A 3 -18.49 -11.84 -2.73
CA GLY A 3 -18.56 -11.70 -4.18
C GLY A 3 -17.44 -12.49 -4.85
N VAL A 4 -17.60 -12.72 -6.15
CA VAL A 4 -16.57 -13.31 -7.00
C VAL A 4 -16.21 -12.29 -8.06
N GLN A 5 -14.93 -12.00 -8.21
CA GLN A 5 -14.39 -11.22 -9.31
C GLN A 5 -13.79 -12.15 -10.36
N THR A 6 -13.89 -11.78 -11.62
CA THR A 6 -13.33 -12.55 -12.74
C THR A 6 -12.48 -11.62 -13.61
N PRO A 7 -11.47 -12.15 -14.31
CA PRO A 7 -10.78 -11.39 -15.33
C PRO A 7 -11.78 -10.81 -16.34
N SER A 8 -11.62 -9.56 -16.69
CA SER A 8 -12.56 -8.88 -17.61
C SER A 8 -12.35 -9.26 -19.08
N LYS A 9 -11.16 -9.73 -19.42
CA LYS A 9 -10.77 -10.09 -20.79
C LYS A 9 -9.56 -11.03 -20.76
N TYR A 10 -9.59 -12.03 -21.64
CA TYR A 10 -8.44 -12.81 -22.05
C TYR A 10 -8.02 -12.37 -23.45
N LEU A 11 -6.73 -12.38 -23.72
CA LEU A 11 -6.19 -12.11 -25.05
C LEU A 11 -6.13 -13.39 -25.84
N ASP A 12 -6.32 -13.30 -27.15
CA ASP A 12 -6.08 -14.42 -28.07
C ASP A 12 -4.57 -14.59 -28.26
N MET A 13 -4.03 -15.70 -27.75
CA MET A 13 -2.60 -15.99 -27.72
C MET A 13 -2.27 -17.09 -28.72
N LEU A 14 -1.02 -17.07 -29.21
CA LEU A 14 -0.53 -18.13 -30.10
C LEU A 14 -0.44 -19.45 -29.36
N GLY A 15 -0.91 -20.51 -29.98
CA GLY A 15 -0.64 -21.87 -29.55
C GLY A 15 0.80 -22.30 -29.84
N ALA A 16 1.22 -23.45 -29.30
CA ALA A 16 2.59 -23.94 -29.40
C ALA A 16 3.07 -24.11 -30.86
N GLU A 17 2.23 -24.64 -31.73
CA GLU A 17 2.56 -24.92 -33.14
C GLU A 17 2.81 -23.60 -33.91
N ASP A 18 1.88 -22.64 -33.80
CA ASP A 18 2.01 -21.34 -34.49
C ASP A 18 3.17 -20.53 -33.94
N TRP A 19 3.37 -20.54 -32.62
CA TRP A 19 4.50 -19.88 -32.00
C TRP A 19 5.84 -20.43 -32.50
N ALA A 20 5.98 -21.77 -32.54
CA ALA A 20 7.19 -22.46 -33.02
C ALA A 20 7.46 -22.15 -34.50
N ARG A 21 6.41 -22.21 -35.34
CA ARG A 21 6.51 -21.86 -36.74
C ARG A 21 6.95 -20.42 -36.97
N LEU A 22 6.33 -19.47 -36.34
CA LEU A 22 6.65 -18.05 -36.48
C LEU A 22 8.05 -17.71 -35.92
N THR A 23 8.43 -18.30 -34.80
CA THR A 23 9.78 -18.14 -34.23
C THR A 23 10.85 -18.69 -35.16
N THR A 24 10.63 -19.86 -35.76
CA THR A 24 11.56 -20.45 -36.73
C THR A 24 11.73 -19.56 -37.96
N VAL A 25 10.63 -19.05 -38.55
CA VAL A 25 10.67 -18.13 -39.70
C VAL A 25 11.42 -16.83 -39.33
N SER A 26 11.13 -16.25 -38.17
CA SER A 26 11.79 -15.03 -37.70
C SER A 26 13.30 -15.21 -37.53
N ARG A 27 13.75 -16.33 -36.95
CA ARG A 27 15.17 -16.62 -36.75
C ARG A 27 15.88 -16.87 -38.07
N GLN A 28 15.26 -17.61 -38.99
CA GLN A 28 15.82 -17.82 -40.34
C GLN A 28 15.99 -16.50 -41.08
N ALA A 29 15.05 -15.55 -40.96
CA ALA A 29 15.13 -14.25 -41.63
C ALA A 29 16.33 -13.40 -41.18
N ILE A 30 16.84 -13.61 -39.97
CA ILE A 30 18.01 -12.91 -39.45
C ILE A 30 19.30 -13.76 -39.48
N GLY A 31 19.23 -14.95 -40.10
CA GLY A 31 20.38 -15.86 -40.17
C GLY A 31 20.74 -16.55 -38.85
N ALA A 32 19.87 -16.54 -37.86
CA ALA A 32 20.08 -17.21 -36.59
C ALA A 32 19.71 -18.72 -36.68
N SER A 33 20.37 -19.56 -35.89
CA SER A 33 20.03 -20.97 -35.78
C SER A 33 18.63 -21.15 -35.24
N PRO A 34 17.86 -22.19 -35.69
CA PRO A 34 16.60 -22.52 -35.06
C PRO A 34 16.76 -22.78 -33.56
N LEU A 35 15.73 -22.49 -32.79
CA LEU A 35 15.74 -22.86 -31.38
C LEU A 35 15.73 -24.38 -31.28
N GLU A 36 16.59 -24.94 -30.44
CA GLU A 36 16.46 -26.35 -30.00
C GLU A 36 15.21 -26.42 -29.11
N MET A 37 14.08 -26.68 -29.77
CA MET A 37 12.85 -26.97 -29.03
C MET A 37 12.93 -28.43 -28.55
N ALA A 38 12.48 -28.66 -27.32
CA ALA A 38 12.28 -30.02 -26.88
C ALA A 38 11.41 -30.75 -27.92
N THR A 39 11.85 -31.92 -28.36
CA THR A 39 11.19 -32.74 -29.40
C THR A 39 9.78 -33.16 -29.06
N ASP A 40 9.29 -32.80 -27.89
CA ASP A 40 8.02 -33.17 -27.33
C ASP A 40 7.11 -31.94 -27.11
N MET A 41 6.76 -31.26 -28.23
CA MET A 41 5.78 -30.16 -28.22
C MET A 41 4.34 -30.65 -27.96
N LYS A 42 4.17 -31.58 -27.04
CA LYS A 42 2.86 -32.18 -26.72
C LYS A 42 1.97 -31.20 -25.94
N GLU A 43 2.54 -30.21 -25.29
CA GLU A 43 1.78 -29.26 -24.49
C GLU A 43 1.76 -27.89 -25.15
N SER A 44 0.56 -27.38 -25.37
CA SER A 44 0.32 -25.96 -25.69
C SER A 44 -0.33 -25.31 -24.49
N ASN A 45 0.46 -24.60 -23.72
CA ASN A 45 -0.02 -23.94 -22.49
C ASN A 45 -0.58 -22.57 -22.79
N ASP A 46 -1.86 -22.33 -22.46
CA ASP A 46 -2.38 -20.99 -22.28
C ASP A 46 -2.08 -20.53 -20.83
N TRP A 47 -1.10 -19.67 -20.72
CA TRP A 47 -0.68 -19.16 -19.42
C TRP A 47 -1.70 -18.23 -18.78
N GLN A 48 -2.63 -17.64 -19.52
CA GLN A 48 -3.73 -16.87 -18.95
C GLN A 48 -4.71 -17.79 -18.23
N ASP A 49 -5.12 -18.87 -18.85
CA ASP A 49 -6.01 -19.87 -18.24
C ASP A 49 -5.37 -20.55 -17.03
N GLU A 50 -4.03 -20.79 -17.10
CA GLU A 50 -3.30 -21.40 -16.00
C GLU A 50 -3.16 -20.47 -14.79
N MET A 51 -2.94 -19.18 -15.03
CA MET A 51 -2.53 -18.22 -14.00
C MET A 51 -3.63 -17.26 -13.57
N MET A 52 -4.72 -17.19 -14.29
CA MET A 52 -5.82 -16.26 -14.03
C MET A 52 -7.14 -17.04 -13.85
N GLY A 53 -8.02 -16.49 -13.05
CA GLY A 53 -9.33 -17.13 -12.84
C GLY A 53 -10.23 -16.36 -11.89
N PRO A 54 -11.41 -16.93 -11.60
CA PRO A 54 -12.33 -16.37 -10.62
C PRO A 54 -11.69 -16.32 -9.24
N ALA A 55 -11.93 -15.23 -8.50
CA ALA A 55 -11.36 -14.98 -7.19
C ALA A 55 -12.39 -14.50 -6.18
N LEU A 56 -12.30 -15.01 -4.95
CA LEU A 56 -13.25 -14.70 -3.88
C LEU A 56 -12.95 -13.36 -3.24
N MET A 57 -13.99 -12.57 -3.04
CA MET A 57 -13.95 -11.35 -2.23
C MET A 57 -14.90 -11.47 -1.04
N GLN A 58 -14.43 -11.10 0.13
CA GLN A 58 -15.20 -11.09 1.38
C GLN A 58 -15.05 -9.73 2.06
N ASN A 59 -16.16 -9.15 2.47
CA ASN A 59 -16.17 -7.89 3.21
C ASN A 59 -17.25 -7.95 4.30
N TYR A 60 -16.80 -7.99 5.54
CA TYR A 60 -17.67 -8.04 6.72
C TYR A 60 -17.47 -6.77 7.55
N ASN A 61 -18.59 -6.14 7.91
CA ASN A 61 -18.57 -4.96 8.74
C ASN A 61 -19.60 -5.11 9.86
N LEU A 62 -19.18 -4.86 11.09
CA LEU A 62 -20.01 -4.81 12.28
C LEU A 62 -19.94 -3.41 12.87
N THR A 63 -21.08 -2.82 13.14
CA THR A 63 -21.16 -1.48 13.72
C THR A 63 -22.08 -1.49 14.94
N VAL A 64 -21.61 -0.93 16.04
CA VAL A 64 -22.38 -0.69 17.24
C VAL A 64 -22.32 0.80 17.58
N ARG A 65 -23.47 1.41 17.80
CA ARG A 65 -23.57 2.82 18.21
C ARG A 65 -24.62 2.99 19.29
N GLY A 66 -24.39 3.94 20.16
CA GLY A 66 -25.33 4.25 21.23
C GLY A 66 -24.96 5.52 21.96
N GLY A 67 -25.72 5.86 22.97
CA GLY A 67 -25.40 6.99 23.80
C GLY A 67 -26.50 7.44 24.72
N THR A 68 -26.17 8.46 25.47
CA THR A 68 -27.07 9.19 26.38
C THR A 68 -27.07 10.68 26.00
N LYS A 69 -27.75 11.53 26.74
CA LYS A 69 -27.72 12.99 26.59
C LYS A 69 -26.29 13.57 26.66
N TYR A 70 -25.37 12.90 27.40
CA TYR A 70 -24.05 13.43 27.68
C TYR A 70 -22.90 12.65 27.04
N PHE A 71 -23.16 11.41 26.61
CA PHE A 71 -22.14 10.53 26.04
C PHE A 71 -22.68 9.81 24.83
N THR A 72 -21.93 9.87 23.74
CA THR A 72 -22.22 9.10 22.52
C THR A 72 -21.01 8.28 22.15
N TYR A 73 -21.24 7.09 21.58
CA TYR A 73 -20.19 6.25 21.07
C TYR A 73 -20.57 5.55 19.77
N TYR A 74 -19.54 5.22 19.03
CA TYR A 74 -19.57 4.43 17.82
C TYR A 74 -18.38 3.48 17.83
N THR A 75 -18.62 2.20 17.55
CA THR A 75 -17.59 1.18 17.35
C THR A 75 -17.88 0.48 16.04
N GLY A 76 -16.88 0.41 15.16
CA GLY A 76 -16.94 -0.31 13.91
C GLY A 76 -15.80 -1.32 13.83
N LEU A 77 -16.09 -2.54 13.43
CA LEU A 77 -15.12 -3.59 13.11
C LEU A 77 -15.30 -3.98 11.65
N GLY A 78 -14.22 -4.11 10.91
CA GLY A 78 -14.25 -4.50 9.52
C GLY A 78 -13.18 -5.54 9.20
N TYR A 79 -13.54 -6.44 8.31
CA TYR A 79 -12.65 -7.43 7.72
C TYR A 79 -12.86 -7.45 6.21
N VAL A 80 -11.76 -7.36 5.47
CA VAL A 80 -11.71 -7.53 4.03
C VAL A 80 -10.71 -8.62 3.71
N ASN A 81 -11.12 -9.60 2.91
CA ASN A 81 -10.22 -10.54 2.25
C ASN A 81 -10.56 -10.55 0.77
N GLN A 82 -9.57 -10.34 -0.07
CA GLN A 82 -9.71 -10.26 -1.51
C GLN A 82 -8.60 -11.07 -2.16
N ASP A 83 -8.96 -12.24 -2.69
CA ASP A 83 -8.08 -12.97 -3.57
C ASP A 83 -8.03 -12.26 -4.92
N GLY A 84 -6.85 -12.17 -5.52
CA GLY A 84 -6.70 -11.57 -6.85
C GLY A 84 -7.09 -12.55 -7.95
N THR A 85 -7.53 -12.03 -9.10
CA THR A 85 -7.80 -12.84 -10.31
C THR A 85 -6.53 -13.45 -10.90
N ILE A 86 -5.35 -13.01 -10.49
CA ILE A 86 -4.07 -13.68 -10.75
C ILE A 86 -3.74 -14.54 -9.54
N LYS A 87 -3.47 -15.84 -9.75
CA LYS A 87 -3.11 -16.78 -8.69
C LYS A 87 -1.95 -16.23 -7.82
N GLY A 88 -1.96 -16.54 -6.53
CA GLY A 88 -0.92 -16.11 -5.59
C GLY A 88 -1.04 -14.65 -5.12
N THR A 89 -2.00 -13.88 -5.61
CA THR A 89 -2.29 -12.56 -5.09
C THR A 89 -3.41 -12.57 -4.07
N ASN A 90 -3.18 -11.90 -2.94
CA ASN A 90 -4.18 -11.76 -1.89
C ASN A 90 -3.99 -10.43 -1.18
N TYR A 91 -5.09 -9.78 -0.82
CA TYR A 91 -5.13 -8.64 0.08
C TYR A 91 -6.05 -8.91 1.24
N GLN A 92 -5.53 -8.76 2.45
CA GLN A 92 -6.29 -8.92 3.69
C GLN A 92 -6.17 -7.67 4.55
N ARG A 93 -7.30 -7.24 5.13
CA ARG A 93 -7.33 -6.09 6.03
C ARG A 93 -8.31 -6.29 7.17
N TYR A 94 -7.83 -6.05 8.37
CA TYR A 94 -8.63 -5.86 9.57
C TYR A 94 -8.64 -4.38 9.92
N ASN A 95 -9.77 -3.84 10.30
CA ASN A 95 -9.87 -2.49 10.82
C ASN A 95 -10.82 -2.42 12.02
N ALA A 96 -10.48 -1.55 12.96
CA ALA A 96 -11.29 -1.22 14.10
C ALA A 96 -11.37 0.30 14.23
N GLN A 97 -12.56 0.83 14.42
CA GLN A 97 -12.78 2.25 14.67
C GLN A 97 -13.56 2.42 15.97
N PHE A 98 -13.09 3.34 16.80
CA PHE A 98 -13.81 3.77 17.99
C PHE A 98 -13.91 5.29 18.00
N LYS A 99 -15.16 5.80 18.11
CA LYS A 99 -15.44 7.22 18.31
C LYS A 99 -16.23 7.37 19.58
N SER A 100 -15.90 8.37 20.38
CA SER A 100 -16.77 8.78 21.47
C SER A 100 -16.74 10.30 21.66
N GLU A 101 -17.84 10.82 22.17
CA GLU A 101 -17.94 12.21 22.59
C GLU A 101 -18.67 12.26 23.94
N TYR A 102 -18.05 12.94 24.88
CA TYR A 102 -18.64 13.32 26.15
C TYR A 102 -18.84 14.83 26.19
N LYS A 103 -20.08 15.27 26.46
CA LYS A 103 -20.45 16.68 26.48
C LYS A 103 -21.27 17.01 27.71
N ARG A 104 -20.76 17.90 28.54
CA ARG A 104 -21.50 18.34 29.73
C ARG A 104 -21.22 19.82 30.01
N GLY A 105 -22.29 20.60 29.95
CA GLY A 105 -22.23 22.05 30.20
C GLY A 105 -21.34 22.76 29.18
N TRP A 106 -20.28 23.34 29.68
CA TRP A 106 -19.29 24.12 28.91
C TRP A 106 -18.14 23.28 28.33
N PHE A 107 -18.04 21.99 28.66
CA PHE A 107 -16.95 21.11 28.29
C PHE A 107 -17.40 20.00 27.33
N THR A 108 -16.61 19.74 26.31
CA THR A 108 -16.73 18.58 25.42
C THR A 108 -15.37 17.91 25.27
N PHE A 109 -15.34 16.61 25.38
CA PHE A 109 -14.17 15.79 25.06
C PHE A 109 -14.58 14.71 24.08
N GLY A 110 -13.76 14.44 23.09
CA GLY A 110 -14.03 13.39 22.14
C GLY A 110 -12.78 12.75 21.57
N ASN A 111 -12.97 11.61 20.97
CA ASN A 111 -11.94 10.88 20.25
C ASN A 111 -12.49 10.26 18.97
N ASN A 112 -11.56 9.99 18.04
CA ASN A 112 -11.76 9.12 16.89
C ASN A 112 -10.47 8.32 16.70
N VAL A 113 -10.51 7.04 17.03
CA VAL A 113 -9.38 6.12 16.95
C VAL A 113 -9.66 5.12 15.86
N VAL A 114 -8.72 4.96 14.93
CA VAL A 114 -8.78 3.96 13.85
C VAL A 114 -7.51 3.15 13.87
N PHE A 115 -7.65 1.84 13.99
CA PHE A 115 -6.56 0.88 13.81
C PHE A 115 -6.81 0.07 12.55
N SER A 116 -5.75 -0.23 11.81
CA SER A 116 -5.81 -1.20 10.73
C SER A 116 -4.55 -2.05 10.68
N SER A 117 -4.76 -3.34 10.37
CA SER A 117 -3.71 -4.29 10.00
C SER A 117 -3.98 -4.73 8.57
N GLN A 118 -2.97 -4.65 7.73
CA GLN A 118 -3.07 -4.96 6.31
C GLN A 118 -1.95 -5.92 5.94
N GLN A 119 -2.26 -6.88 5.08
CA GLN A 119 -1.30 -7.79 4.49
C GLN A 119 -1.63 -7.95 3.02
N ASN A 120 -0.60 -8.00 2.18
CA ASN A 120 -0.72 -8.49 0.82
C ASN A 120 0.52 -9.29 0.42
N ASN A 121 0.35 -10.09 -0.61
CA ASN A 121 1.41 -10.82 -1.28
C ASN A 121 1.65 -10.13 -2.63
N PRO A 122 2.54 -9.12 -2.71
CA PRO A 122 2.81 -8.43 -3.96
C PRO A 122 3.56 -9.37 -4.90
N LEU A 123 3.05 -9.49 -6.13
CA LEU A 123 3.70 -10.31 -7.14
C LEU A 123 5.02 -9.68 -7.61
N TYR A 124 5.95 -10.54 -7.94
CA TYR A 124 7.19 -10.15 -8.58
C TYR A 124 6.92 -9.69 -10.02
N GLY A 125 7.38 -8.51 -10.39
CA GLY A 125 7.22 -7.99 -11.73
C GLY A 125 8.51 -7.33 -12.22
N PHE A 126 9.37 -8.08 -12.90
CA PHE A 126 10.54 -7.53 -13.60
C PHE A 126 10.27 -7.30 -15.10
N ALA A 127 9.23 -7.95 -15.67
CA ALA A 127 8.83 -7.75 -17.05
C ALA A 127 8.04 -6.43 -17.23
N ARG A 128 8.02 -5.89 -18.42
CA ARG A 128 7.10 -4.81 -18.77
C ARG A 128 5.66 -5.26 -18.55
N GLY A 129 4.89 -4.52 -17.78
CA GLY A 129 3.52 -4.90 -17.38
C GLY A 129 3.46 -5.71 -16.07
N GLY A 130 4.55 -5.82 -15.32
CA GLY A 130 4.60 -6.55 -14.06
C GLY A 130 4.34 -8.04 -14.24
N TYR A 131 3.65 -8.66 -13.29
CA TYR A 131 3.37 -10.09 -13.35
C TYR A 131 2.41 -10.48 -14.50
N LEU A 132 1.44 -9.63 -14.82
CA LEU A 132 0.61 -9.83 -16.02
C LEU A 132 1.47 -9.88 -17.28
N GLY A 133 2.52 -9.04 -17.35
CA GLY A 133 3.50 -9.09 -18.45
C GLY A 133 4.23 -10.42 -18.53
N ILE A 134 4.56 -11.05 -17.38
CA ILE A 134 5.14 -12.40 -17.36
C ILE A 134 4.16 -13.40 -17.97
N ILE A 135 2.90 -13.41 -17.56
CA ILE A 135 1.87 -14.31 -18.08
C ILE A 135 1.73 -14.18 -19.60
N LEU A 136 1.61 -12.94 -20.11
CA LEU A 136 1.36 -12.67 -21.51
C LEU A 136 2.59 -12.88 -22.43
N GLN A 137 3.79 -12.86 -21.87
CA GLN A 137 5.03 -13.06 -22.63
C GLN A 137 5.60 -14.48 -22.48
N SER A 138 5.00 -15.31 -21.64
CA SER A 138 5.42 -16.69 -21.47
C SER A 138 5.13 -17.51 -22.73
N ILE A 139 6.10 -18.31 -23.13
CA ILE A 139 6.00 -19.10 -24.36
C ILE A 139 5.07 -20.31 -24.15
N PRO A 140 4.21 -20.61 -25.13
CA PRO A 140 3.23 -21.69 -24.99
C PRO A 140 3.86 -23.11 -24.97
N THR A 141 5.09 -23.26 -25.43
CA THR A 141 5.85 -24.51 -25.41
C THR A 141 6.62 -24.76 -24.13
N LEU A 142 6.57 -23.83 -23.17
CA LEU A 142 7.25 -23.99 -21.88
C LEU A 142 6.51 -25.01 -21.02
N GLN A 143 7.20 -26.07 -20.62
CA GLN A 143 6.65 -27.07 -19.70
C GLN A 143 6.34 -26.44 -18.34
N LYS A 144 5.19 -26.83 -17.76
CA LYS A 144 4.81 -26.37 -16.42
C LYS A 144 5.80 -26.85 -15.36
N TYR A 145 6.11 -28.14 -15.39
CA TYR A 145 6.98 -28.83 -14.44
C TYR A 145 8.04 -29.64 -15.17
N ASP A 146 9.22 -29.71 -14.59
CA ASP A 146 10.31 -30.57 -15.04
C ASP A 146 10.92 -31.27 -13.80
N PRO A 147 10.55 -32.55 -13.55
CA PRO A 147 11.09 -33.32 -12.43
C PRO A 147 12.60 -33.53 -12.47
N THR A 148 13.23 -33.32 -13.62
CA THR A 148 14.68 -33.41 -13.77
C THR A 148 15.42 -32.12 -13.38
N ASN A 149 14.68 -31.03 -13.25
CA ASN A 149 15.20 -29.77 -12.75
C ASN A 149 15.29 -29.77 -11.23
N GLU A 150 16.43 -30.22 -10.67
CA GLU A 150 16.70 -30.24 -9.23
C GLU A 150 16.60 -28.87 -8.55
N LYS A 151 16.66 -27.76 -9.34
CA LYS A 151 16.57 -26.38 -8.84
C LYS A 151 15.21 -25.79 -9.09
N GLY A 152 14.21 -26.31 -8.39
CA GLY A 152 12.84 -25.76 -8.36
C GLY A 152 11.79 -26.66 -8.98
N GLY A 153 12.13 -27.64 -9.84
CA GLY A 153 11.16 -28.61 -10.39
C GLY A 153 10.24 -28.07 -11.50
N TYR A 154 10.52 -26.87 -12.00
CA TYR A 154 9.73 -26.22 -13.07
C TYR A 154 10.45 -26.26 -14.40
N GLY A 155 9.68 -26.25 -15.49
CA GLY A 155 10.22 -26.22 -16.85
C GLY A 155 11.11 -24.98 -17.07
N LYS A 156 12.18 -25.19 -17.82
CA LYS A 156 13.14 -24.16 -18.17
C LYS A 156 12.87 -23.59 -19.55
N VAL A 157 13.15 -22.31 -19.71
CA VAL A 157 13.15 -21.66 -21.02
C VAL A 157 14.33 -22.17 -21.84
N TYR A 158 14.08 -22.46 -23.12
CA TYR A 158 15.09 -22.99 -24.05
C TYR A 158 16.03 -21.90 -24.56
N GLY A 159 17.31 -22.10 -24.43
CA GLY A 159 18.33 -21.26 -25.03
C GLY A 159 18.07 -19.77 -24.81
N ASP A 160 17.99 -19.03 -25.90
CA ASP A 160 17.74 -17.57 -25.93
C ASP A 160 16.33 -17.18 -26.36
N ALA A 161 15.33 -18.11 -26.24
CA ALA A 161 13.97 -17.89 -26.69
C ALA A 161 13.29 -16.69 -26.00
N THR A 162 13.50 -16.57 -24.70
CA THR A 162 12.99 -15.46 -23.87
C THR A 162 13.71 -15.45 -22.52
N ASP A 163 13.73 -14.29 -21.86
CA ASP A 163 14.15 -14.12 -20.48
C ASP A 163 12.97 -14.20 -19.47
N ILE A 164 11.76 -14.46 -19.96
CA ILE A 164 10.58 -14.61 -19.14
C ILE A 164 10.59 -15.97 -18.45
N PRO A 165 10.60 -16.03 -17.11
CA PRO A 165 10.67 -17.28 -16.37
C PRO A 165 9.35 -18.04 -16.41
N ASN A 166 9.39 -19.28 -15.91
CA ASN A 166 8.19 -20.06 -15.67
C ASN A 166 7.23 -19.36 -14.69
N PRO A 167 5.99 -19.00 -15.09
CA PRO A 167 5.06 -18.27 -14.23
C PRO A 167 4.70 -19.00 -12.94
N LEU A 168 4.54 -20.33 -13.00
CA LEU A 168 4.24 -21.15 -11.81
C LEU A 168 5.41 -21.14 -10.82
N GLY A 169 6.64 -21.24 -11.31
CA GLY A 169 7.83 -21.22 -10.46
C GLY A 169 8.02 -19.90 -9.73
N ILE A 170 7.63 -18.79 -10.36
CA ILE A 170 7.66 -17.47 -9.71
C ILE A 170 6.59 -17.32 -8.62
N LEU A 171 5.50 -18.12 -8.67
CA LEU A 171 4.47 -18.12 -7.63
C LEU A 171 4.73 -19.12 -6.51
N ASP A 172 5.67 -20.04 -6.68
CA ASP A 172 6.01 -20.98 -5.62
C ASP A 172 6.66 -20.25 -4.44
N GLU A 173 5.95 -20.19 -3.32
CA GLU A 173 6.42 -19.52 -2.10
C GLU A 173 7.69 -20.16 -1.51
N ASN A 174 8.01 -21.41 -1.87
CA ASN A 174 9.29 -22.03 -1.50
C ASN A 174 10.46 -21.49 -2.34
N LEU A 175 10.19 -20.97 -3.52
CA LEU A 175 11.20 -20.41 -4.41
C LEU A 175 11.23 -18.88 -4.36
N THR A 176 10.07 -18.24 -4.43
CA THR A 176 9.98 -16.78 -4.33
C THR A 176 8.82 -16.37 -3.43
N ARG A 177 9.12 -15.62 -2.39
CA ARG A 177 8.09 -15.14 -1.46
C ARG A 177 8.25 -13.65 -1.19
N ARG A 178 7.16 -12.92 -1.33
CA ARG A 178 7.10 -11.51 -0.97
C ARG A 178 5.90 -11.26 -0.09
N THR A 179 6.12 -10.51 0.95
CA THR A 179 5.04 -10.08 1.83
C THR A 179 5.13 -8.59 2.10
N TRP A 180 4.00 -7.94 2.15
CA TRP A 180 3.86 -6.59 2.64
C TRP A 180 2.86 -6.57 3.78
N ASN A 181 3.30 -6.10 4.92
CA ASN A 181 2.47 -5.96 6.11
C ASN A 181 2.51 -4.51 6.57
N ALA A 182 1.36 -3.94 6.92
CA ALA A 182 1.26 -2.60 7.47
C ALA A 182 0.30 -2.56 8.66
N TYR A 183 0.72 -1.86 9.71
CA TYR A 183 -0.08 -1.56 10.88
C TYR A 183 -0.21 -0.05 10.99
N ASN A 184 -1.45 0.45 11.01
CA ASN A 184 -1.70 1.88 11.10
C ASN A 184 -2.57 2.20 12.31
N ALA A 185 -2.25 3.30 12.98
CA ALA A 185 -3.03 3.85 14.08
C ALA A 185 -3.22 5.35 13.88
N TYR A 186 -4.43 5.76 13.55
CA TYR A 186 -4.84 7.16 13.53
C TYR A 186 -5.65 7.46 14.78
N ILE A 187 -5.17 8.38 15.60
CA ILE A 187 -5.77 8.72 16.88
C ILE A 187 -6.03 10.22 16.91
N ASN A 188 -7.28 10.64 16.81
CA ASN A 188 -7.65 12.04 17.01
C ASN A 188 -8.32 12.20 18.38
N LEU A 189 -7.72 13.01 19.22
CA LEU A 189 -8.26 13.41 20.51
C LEU A 189 -8.59 14.91 20.46
N TYR A 190 -9.72 15.30 21.00
CA TYR A 190 -10.02 16.72 21.15
C TYR A 190 -10.71 17.06 22.47
N ALA A 191 -10.41 18.26 22.93
CA ALA A 191 -11.11 18.88 24.04
C ALA A 191 -11.62 20.28 23.60
N GLU A 192 -12.86 20.59 23.92
CA GLU A 192 -13.50 21.86 23.59
C GLU A 192 -14.11 22.46 24.84
N VAL A 193 -13.86 23.75 25.02
CA VAL A 193 -14.35 24.55 26.13
C VAL A 193 -15.14 25.73 25.60
N LYS A 194 -16.39 25.87 26.03
CA LYS A 194 -17.20 27.06 25.80
C LYS A 194 -16.82 28.10 26.82
N LEU A 195 -16.39 29.26 26.35
CA LEU A 195 -16.01 30.40 27.15
C LEU A 195 -17.14 31.44 27.16
N PRO A 196 -17.12 32.40 28.08
CA PRO A 196 -18.06 33.53 28.09
C PRO A 196 -18.02 34.32 26.76
N LEU A 197 -19.04 35.13 26.53
CA LEU A 197 -19.13 36.09 25.43
C LEU A 197 -19.12 35.47 24.03
N GLY A 198 -19.54 34.20 23.88
CA GLY A 198 -19.61 33.52 22.57
C GLY A 198 -18.29 32.94 22.08
N PHE A 199 -17.24 32.95 22.90
CA PHE A 199 -15.99 32.27 22.58
C PHE A 199 -16.06 30.75 22.81
N LYS A 200 -15.28 30.01 22.02
CA LYS A 200 -15.09 28.57 22.17
C LYS A 200 -13.64 28.24 21.80
N TYR A 201 -12.96 27.53 22.66
CA TYR A 201 -11.60 27.04 22.41
C TYR A 201 -11.62 25.53 22.23
N ARG A 202 -10.92 25.06 21.21
CA ARG A 202 -10.75 23.64 20.92
C ARG A 202 -9.28 23.31 20.68
N LEU A 203 -8.82 22.28 21.36
CA LEU A 203 -7.54 21.64 21.15
C LEU A 203 -7.76 20.30 20.48
N ASN A 204 -7.09 20.04 19.34
CA ASN A 204 -6.98 18.73 18.70
C ASN A 204 -5.54 18.23 18.80
N ALA A 205 -5.38 16.93 19.08
CA ALA A 205 -4.10 16.24 19.04
C ALA A 205 -4.28 14.95 18.24
N THR A 206 -3.48 14.79 17.18
CA THR A 206 -3.65 13.70 16.23
C THR A 206 -2.31 13.04 15.91
N PRO A 207 -1.87 12.02 16.70
CA PRO A 207 -0.86 11.09 16.24
C PRO A 207 -1.42 10.21 15.11
N ASP A 208 -0.61 10.04 14.06
CA ASP A 208 -0.86 9.16 12.91
C ASP A 208 0.40 8.31 12.69
N LEU A 209 0.31 7.05 13.03
CA LEU A 209 1.41 6.10 13.12
C LEU A 209 1.24 5.02 12.05
N SER A 210 2.34 4.70 11.35
CA SER A 210 2.37 3.61 10.38
C SER A 210 3.66 2.80 10.55
N PHE A 211 3.53 1.49 10.61
CA PHE A 211 4.63 0.53 10.65
C PHE A 211 4.45 -0.44 9.50
N GLU A 212 5.40 -0.42 8.55
CA GLU A 212 5.38 -1.27 7.38
C GLU A 212 6.59 -2.23 7.41
N ARG A 213 6.35 -3.48 7.08
CA ARG A 213 7.37 -4.51 6.89
C ARG A 213 7.17 -5.14 5.52
N ASN A 214 8.20 -5.05 4.68
CA ASN A 214 8.23 -5.68 3.36
C ASN A 214 9.35 -6.71 3.37
N THR A 215 9.06 -7.93 2.97
CA THR A 215 10.07 -8.98 2.81
C THR A 215 10.10 -9.47 1.37
N SER A 216 11.27 -9.80 0.88
CA SER A 216 11.50 -10.48 -0.38
C SER A 216 12.49 -11.60 -0.14
N TYR A 217 12.09 -12.82 -0.41
CA TYR A 217 12.91 -14.02 -0.34
C TYR A 217 12.95 -14.68 -1.71
N GLU A 218 14.13 -15.08 -2.16
CA GLU A 218 14.35 -15.88 -3.36
C GLU A 218 15.27 -17.03 -2.98
N ASN A 219 14.80 -18.26 -3.19
CA ASN A 219 15.58 -19.48 -3.01
C ASN A 219 16.45 -19.75 -4.25
N ILE A 220 17.17 -20.84 -4.27
CA ILE A 220 17.90 -21.34 -5.44
C ILE A 220 16.86 -21.89 -6.42
N TYR A 221 16.90 -21.38 -7.66
CA TYR A 221 16.08 -21.88 -8.76
C TYR A 221 16.78 -21.72 -10.11
N ASP A 222 16.33 -22.49 -11.10
CA ASP A 222 16.80 -22.40 -12.48
C ASP A 222 15.62 -22.52 -13.44
N PHE A 223 15.26 -21.41 -14.09
CA PHE A 223 14.22 -21.33 -15.11
C PHE A 223 14.83 -21.05 -16.51
N GLY A 224 16.11 -21.35 -16.70
CA GLY A 224 16.86 -21.07 -17.91
C GLY A 224 17.65 -19.76 -17.81
N LEU A 225 17.39 -18.79 -18.70
CA LEU A 225 18.07 -17.48 -18.64
C LEU A 225 17.82 -16.75 -17.32
N ARG A 226 16.68 -17.01 -16.69
CA ARG A 226 16.40 -16.53 -15.35
C ARG A 226 16.71 -17.60 -14.32
N ASN A 227 17.73 -17.36 -13.51
CA ASN A 227 18.13 -18.28 -12.44
C ASN A 227 18.59 -17.50 -11.20
N ASN A 228 18.58 -18.20 -10.07
CA ASN A 228 19.16 -17.71 -8.81
C ASN A 228 20.03 -18.82 -8.23
N ALA A 229 21.33 -18.59 -8.20
CA ALA A 229 22.30 -19.59 -7.76
C ALA A 229 22.50 -19.63 -6.23
N VAL A 230 22.10 -18.57 -5.52
CA VAL A 230 22.30 -18.42 -4.07
C VAL A 230 21.06 -17.78 -3.46
N SER A 231 20.47 -18.45 -2.48
CA SER A 231 19.30 -17.91 -1.77
C SER A 231 19.56 -16.51 -1.24
N ASN A 232 18.59 -15.62 -1.36
CA ASN A 232 18.71 -14.25 -0.89
C ASN A 232 17.45 -13.79 -0.17
N MET A 233 17.62 -12.85 0.73
CA MET A 233 16.52 -12.22 1.44
C MET A 233 16.80 -10.74 1.65
N THR A 234 15.74 -9.94 1.49
CA THR A 234 15.74 -8.52 1.80
C THR A 234 14.52 -8.20 2.65
N GLU A 235 14.72 -7.44 3.70
CA GLU A 235 13.68 -6.90 4.55
C GLU A 235 13.76 -5.39 4.61
N TYR A 236 12.65 -4.72 4.36
CA TYR A 236 12.48 -3.28 4.51
C TYR A 236 11.50 -3.00 5.63
N ARG A 237 11.84 -2.07 6.50
CA ARG A 237 10.94 -1.55 7.53
C ARG A 237 10.82 -0.04 7.40
N TYR A 238 9.59 0.43 7.32
CA TYR A 238 9.25 1.85 7.38
C TYR A 238 8.46 2.11 8.65
N GLN A 239 8.88 3.12 9.37
CA GLN A 239 8.15 3.67 10.51
C GLN A 239 7.84 5.12 10.22
N LYS A 240 6.56 5.47 10.18
CA LYS A 240 6.07 6.85 9.99
C LYS A 240 5.38 7.28 11.27
N ASN A 241 5.86 8.35 11.86
CA ASN A 241 5.31 8.95 13.06
C ASN A 241 4.96 10.40 12.72
N ASN A 242 3.68 10.64 12.40
CA ASN A 242 3.19 11.97 12.16
C ASN A 242 2.43 12.46 13.38
N PHE A 243 2.53 13.73 13.67
CA PHE A 243 1.82 14.34 14.79
C PHE A 243 1.27 15.69 14.37
N LEU A 244 -0.03 15.90 14.56
CA LEU A 244 -0.70 17.18 14.37
C LEU A 244 -1.27 17.66 15.69
N ILE A 245 -1.00 18.91 16.03
CA ILE A 245 -1.67 19.63 17.12
C ILE A 245 -2.31 20.90 16.54
N GLU A 246 -3.55 21.14 16.90
CA GLU A 246 -4.31 22.33 16.47
C GLU A 246 -4.95 22.99 17.66
N ASN A 247 -4.84 24.30 17.70
CA ASN A 247 -5.48 25.19 18.66
C ASN A 247 -6.43 26.09 17.90
N LEU A 248 -7.73 26.04 18.20
CA LEU A 248 -8.75 26.79 17.50
C LEU A 248 -9.55 27.63 18.51
N LEU A 249 -9.54 28.93 18.31
CA LEU A 249 -10.39 29.86 19.03
C LEU A 249 -11.48 30.37 18.08
N THR A 250 -12.74 30.12 18.39
CA THR A 250 -13.87 30.62 17.63
C THR A 250 -14.67 31.61 18.45
N PHE A 251 -15.29 32.56 17.78
CA PHE A 251 -16.22 33.54 18.33
C PHE A 251 -17.45 33.60 17.47
N ASP A 252 -18.64 33.48 18.07
CA ASP A 252 -19.92 33.53 17.37
C ASP A 252 -20.91 34.36 18.21
N GLN A 253 -21.32 35.52 17.67
CA GLN A 253 -22.29 36.37 18.32
C GLN A 253 -23.22 37.09 17.34
N THR A 254 -24.41 37.40 17.83
CA THR A 254 -25.39 38.18 17.09
C THR A 254 -25.80 39.40 17.93
N PHE A 255 -25.66 40.60 17.38
CA PHE A 255 -25.98 41.88 18.00
C PHE A 255 -27.06 42.57 17.13
N GLY A 256 -28.33 42.40 17.48
CA GLY A 256 -29.43 42.89 16.66
C GLY A 256 -29.40 42.27 15.26
N LYS A 257 -29.18 43.08 14.21
CA LYS A 257 -29.08 42.64 12.83
C LYS A 257 -27.66 42.21 12.39
N HIS A 258 -26.64 42.36 13.27
CA HIS A 258 -25.26 42.07 12.99
C HIS A 258 -24.92 40.68 13.52
N LYS A 259 -24.50 39.77 12.64
CA LYS A 259 -23.94 38.47 13.01
C LYS A 259 -22.44 38.45 12.69
N ILE A 260 -21.63 38.10 13.67
CA ILE A 260 -20.17 37.99 13.53
C ILE A 260 -19.75 36.59 13.95
N SER A 261 -19.01 35.91 13.06
CA SER A 261 -18.31 34.68 13.38
C SER A 261 -16.84 34.85 13.04
N ALA A 262 -15.97 34.53 13.96
CA ALA A 262 -14.52 34.62 13.77
C ALA A 262 -13.83 33.32 14.19
N LEU A 263 -12.74 32.99 13.50
CA LEU A 263 -11.87 31.85 13.81
C LEU A 263 -10.44 32.35 13.82
N LEU A 264 -9.68 31.98 14.86
CA LEU A 264 -8.23 32.03 14.90
C LEU A 264 -7.71 30.63 15.20
N GLY A 265 -6.87 30.11 14.33
CA GLY A 265 -6.28 28.79 14.43
C GLY A 265 -4.76 28.83 14.36
N TYR A 266 -4.13 27.98 15.14
CA TYR A 266 -2.72 27.65 15.05
C TYR A 266 -2.57 26.15 14.96
N SER A 267 -1.83 25.65 13.95
CA SER A 267 -1.49 24.26 13.82
C SER A 267 0.00 24.03 13.71
N TYR A 268 0.46 22.96 14.28
CA TYR A 268 1.80 22.40 14.12
C TYR A 268 1.70 20.95 13.71
N GLN A 269 2.37 20.59 12.63
CA GLN A 269 2.43 19.22 12.13
C GLN A 269 3.89 18.82 11.94
N ASN A 270 4.25 17.67 12.51
CA ASN A 270 5.55 17.04 12.34
C ASN A 270 5.37 15.75 11.56
N TYR A 271 6.28 15.49 10.61
CA TYR A 271 6.39 14.25 9.85
C TYR A 271 7.76 13.64 10.10
N HIS A 272 7.79 12.46 10.64
CA HIS A 272 9.02 11.71 10.85
C HIS A 272 8.90 10.33 10.21
N THR A 273 9.82 10.01 9.29
CA THR A 273 9.92 8.70 8.65
C THR A 273 11.29 8.12 8.93
N ARG A 274 11.32 6.89 9.42
CA ARG A 274 12.53 6.08 9.56
C ARG A 274 12.44 4.87 8.66
N TYR A 275 13.54 4.57 7.99
CA TYR A 275 13.71 3.44 7.11
C TYR A 275 14.87 2.57 7.60
N ILE A 276 14.69 1.26 7.53
CA ILE A 276 15.69 0.25 7.81
C ILE A 276 15.60 -0.77 6.68
N LEU A 277 16.74 -1.09 6.08
CA LEU A 277 16.92 -2.20 5.15
C LEU A 277 17.92 -3.17 5.77
N ALA A 278 17.62 -4.45 5.68
CA ALA A 278 18.58 -5.53 5.92
C ALA A 278 18.48 -6.53 4.76
N SER A 279 19.59 -6.98 4.25
CA SER A 279 19.64 -8.02 3.22
C SER A 279 20.83 -8.94 3.41
N GLY A 280 20.77 -10.11 2.77
CA GLY A 280 21.86 -11.06 2.76
C GLY A 280 21.57 -12.25 1.86
N LYS A 281 22.62 -13.02 1.57
CA LYS A 281 22.60 -14.21 0.75
C LYS A 281 23.09 -15.45 1.50
N GLY A 282 22.89 -16.63 0.88
CA GLY A 282 23.33 -17.90 1.45
C GLY A 282 22.54 -18.25 2.71
N LEU A 283 21.21 -18.20 2.64
CA LEU A 283 20.34 -18.66 3.71
C LEU A 283 20.31 -20.18 3.75
N PRO A 284 20.38 -20.80 4.94
CA PRO A 284 20.14 -22.24 5.09
C PRO A 284 18.74 -22.63 4.61
N GLU A 285 18.59 -23.86 4.14
CA GLU A 285 17.32 -24.39 3.67
C GLU A 285 16.22 -24.24 4.75
N GLY A 286 15.05 -23.81 4.34
CA GLY A 286 13.89 -23.61 5.22
C GLY A 286 13.96 -22.39 6.14
N ILE A 287 15.10 -21.66 6.16
CA ILE A 287 15.27 -20.47 7.00
C ILE A 287 15.03 -19.20 6.17
N THR A 288 14.05 -18.41 6.56
CA THR A 288 13.67 -17.15 5.91
C THR A 288 13.83 -15.95 6.86
N GLU A 289 14.96 -15.92 7.54
CA GLU A 289 15.38 -14.81 8.41
C GLU A 289 16.69 -14.22 7.91
N VAL A 290 16.71 -12.92 7.64
CA VAL A 290 17.91 -12.24 7.07
C VAL A 290 19.14 -12.37 7.96
N GLY A 291 18.95 -12.53 9.27
CA GLY A 291 20.04 -12.76 10.23
C GLY A 291 20.80 -14.08 10.03
N ALA A 292 20.19 -15.07 9.36
CA ALA A 292 20.81 -16.35 9.05
C ALA A 292 21.66 -16.34 7.77
N ALA A 293 21.63 -15.25 7.01
CA ALA A 293 22.45 -15.10 5.79
C ALA A 293 23.93 -15.23 6.12
N THR A 294 24.66 -15.98 5.29
CA THR A 294 26.09 -16.24 5.49
C THR A 294 26.98 -15.38 4.59
N GLN A 295 26.40 -14.74 3.56
CA GLN A 295 27.13 -13.98 2.54
C GLN A 295 26.45 -12.64 2.28
N ASP A 296 27.18 -11.65 1.77
CA ASP A 296 26.71 -10.36 1.26
C ASP A 296 25.72 -9.66 2.20
N ARG A 297 25.99 -9.72 3.51
CA ARG A 297 25.16 -9.04 4.50
C ARG A 297 25.28 -7.53 4.34
N MET A 298 24.15 -6.87 4.17
CA MET A 298 24.07 -5.43 4.04
C MET A 298 22.96 -4.89 4.95
N ASN A 299 23.19 -3.70 5.49
CA ASN A 299 22.14 -2.90 6.11
C ASN A 299 22.26 -1.46 5.64
N ASP A 300 21.13 -0.77 5.61
CA ASP A 300 21.04 0.65 5.35
C ASP A 300 19.96 1.28 6.20
N THR A 301 20.20 2.50 6.64
CA THR A 301 19.20 3.23 7.45
C THR A 301 19.21 4.71 7.09
N TRP A 302 18.04 5.31 7.07
CA TRP A 302 17.90 6.75 7.01
C TRP A 302 16.67 7.20 7.79
N SER A 303 16.68 8.47 8.16
CA SER A 303 15.49 9.15 8.68
C SER A 303 15.28 10.47 7.97
N LYS A 304 14.02 10.85 7.82
CA LYS A 304 13.60 12.14 7.29
C LYS A 304 12.62 12.78 8.25
N GLU A 305 12.80 14.05 8.49
CA GLU A 305 11.92 14.84 9.32
C GLU A 305 11.55 16.14 8.60
N SER A 306 10.29 16.54 8.74
CA SER A 306 9.82 17.83 8.27
C SER A 306 8.67 18.32 9.14
N ALA A 307 8.53 19.64 9.25
CA ALA A 307 7.47 20.25 10.02
C ALA A 307 6.75 21.33 9.21
N LEU A 308 5.46 21.48 9.49
CA LEU A 308 4.60 22.54 8.99
C LEU A 308 3.99 23.29 10.18
N THR A 309 3.91 24.61 10.06
CA THR A 309 3.15 25.46 10.98
C THR A 309 2.18 26.31 10.20
N SER A 310 0.98 26.51 10.72
CA SER A 310 -0.02 27.35 10.05
C SER A 310 -0.71 28.25 11.06
N ILE A 311 -0.89 29.50 10.70
CA ILE A 311 -1.82 30.42 11.36
C ILE A 311 -2.96 30.68 10.38
N ILE A 312 -4.18 30.45 10.83
CA ILE A 312 -5.40 30.60 10.03
C ILE A 312 -6.31 31.57 10.76
N SER A 313 -6.79 32.57 10.07
CA SER A 313 -7.83 33.46 10.57
C SER A 313 -8.93 33.62 9.55
N ARG A 314 -10.18 33.68 10.03
CA ARG A 314 -11.37 33.92 9.21
C ARG A 314 -12.32 34.80 9.99
N VAL A 315 -12.90 35.75 9.33
CA VAL A 315 -14.00 36.56 9.83
C VAL A 315 -15.17 36.47 8.83
N PHE A 316 -16.32 36.10 9.33
CA PHE A 316 -17.58 36.17 8.63
C PHE A 316 -18.46 37.21 9.30
N TYR A 317 -19.00 38.13 8.51
CA TYR A 317 -19.93 39.14 8.95
C TYR A 317 -21.20 39.10 8.10
N SER A 318 -22.35 39.20 8.75
CA SER A 318 -23.65 39.27 8.09
C SER A 318 -24.47 40.40 8.72
N TYR A 319 -25.06 41.24 7.87
CA TYR A 319 -26.00 42.26 8.28
C TYR A 319 -27.40 41.92 7.72
N ASP A 320 -28.40 41.79 8.62
CA ASP A 320 -29.83 41.49 8.33
C ASP A 320 -29.98 40.26 7.43
N ASN A 321 -29.07 39.31 7.42
CA ASN A 321 -28.98 38.15 6.52
C ASN A 321 -29.01 38.53 5.01
N ARG A 322 -28.77 39.79 4.68
CA ARG A 322 -28.76 40.31 3.28
C ARG A 322 -27.36 40.60 2.76
N TYR A 323 -26.52 41.18 3.60
CA TYR A 323 -25.14 41.52 3.22
C TYR A 323 -24.18 40.61 3.94
N LEU A 324 -23.40 39.85 3.19
CA LEU A 324 -22.52 38.81 3.68
C LEU A 324 -21.09 39.12 3.23
N ILE A 325 -20.14 39.16 4.15
CA ILE A 325 -18.71 39.35 3.86
C ILE A 325 -17.94 38.27 4.58
N THR A 326 -16.99 37.63 3.87
CA THR A 326 -16.02 36.71 4.46
C THR A 326 -14.61 37.14 4.08
N ALA A 327 -13.75 37.24 5.07
CA ALA A 327 -12.31 37.45 4.89
C ALA A 327 -11.56 36.29 5.52
N THR A 328 -10.57 35.77 4.81
CA THR A 328 -9.70 34.68 5.29
C THR A 328 -8.26 35.09 5.08
N TYR A 329 -7.42 34.81 6.05
CA TYR A 329 -5.98 34.98 5.96
C TYR A 329 -5.30 33.71 6.48
N ARG A 330 -4.28 33.26 5.77
CA ARG A 330 -3.48 32.09 6.15
C ARG A 330 -1.99 32.40 5.97
N ARG A 331 -1.21 31.99 6.96
CA ARG A 331 0.25 32.01 6.89
C ARG A 331 0.77 30.62 7.17
N ASP A 332 1.45 30.02 6.20
CA ASP A 332 2.03 28.67 6.31
C ASP A 332 3.55 28.75 6.32
N GLY A 333 4.17 27.94 7.17
CA GLY A 333 5.62 27.80 7.25
C GLY A 333 6.03 26.34 7.11
N SER A 334 7.01 26.05 6.25
CA SER A 334 7.53 24.69 6.03
C SER A 334 9.02 24.62 6.30
N SER A 335 9.44 23.62 7.07
CA SER A 335 10.85 23.35 7.34
C SER A 335 11.65 22.92 6.10
N LYS A 336 10.97 22.57 4.99
CA LYS A 336 11.60 22.17 3.73
C LYS A 336 12.20 23.34 2.94
N PHE A 337 11.82 24.57 3.29
CA PHE A 337 12.34 25.78 2.64
C PHE A 337 13.43 26.44 3.50
N ALA A 338 14.33 27.17 2.86
CA ALA A 338 15.31 28.01 3.51
C ALA A 338 14.63 29.06 4.42
N LYS A 339 15.36 29.57 5.40
CA LYS A 339 14.79 30.49 6.42
C LYS A 339 14.08 31.69 5.79
N GLU A 340 14.63 32.24 4.71
CA GLU A 340 14.16 33.45 4.03
C GLU A 340 12.81 33.21 3.31
N ASN A 341 12.58 31.98 2.82
CA ASN A 341 11.41 31.60 2.02
C ASN A 341 10.49 30.62 2.76
N ARG A 342 10.66 30.48 4.06
CA ARG A 342 9.96 29.45 4.85
C ARG A 342 8.48 29.71 4.99
N TYR A 343 8.03 30.96 4.91
CA TYR A 343 6.66 31.36 5.15
C TYR A 343 5.99 31.93 3.89
N GLY A 344 4.80 31.41 3.59
CA GLY A 344 3.89 31.93 2.57
C GLY A 344 2.65 32.56 3.21
N HIS A 345 2.09 33.56 2.56
CA HIS A 345 0.87 34.26 2.98
C HIS A 345 -0.20 34.10 1.91
N PHE A 346 -1.41 33.82 2.31
CA PHE A 346 -2.54 33.53 1.43
C PHE A 346 -3.81 34.24 1.88
#